data_426a3c41ec8478c98f6ad331271b100a
#
_entry.id   426a3c41ec8478c98f6ad331271b100a
#
_cell.length_a   1.000
_cell.length_b   1.000
_cell.length_c   1.000
_cell.angle_alpha   90.00
_cell.angle_beta   90.00
_cell.angle_gamma   90.00
#
_symmetry.space_group_name_H-M   'P 1'
#
loop_
_entity.id
_entity.type
_entity.pdbx_description
1 polymer ?
#
loop_
_entity_poly.entity_id
_entity_poly.type
_entity_poly.pdbx_seq_one_letter_code
_entity_poly.pdbx_strand_id
1 'polypeptide(L)'
;LSWVLALLHVPLMANRRLHPAVENDNSGKRVYKGKIYAILRAALRFGLSHRLGFTLTMVALLLLSAYSYRFLRQGFFPDMVYDQLYMEYKLPEGNNSTRVANDLKEIEAYLKTRKEITNVTASIGGTPGRYNLVRSIANPSLAYGELIIDFTSPDELVENIDEIQEYLTRQYPDAYVKLKRYNLMFKKYPIEAQFLGPDPAVLHRLADSARHI
;
A
#
# COMPACT_ATOMS: atom_id res chain seq x y z
N LEU A 1 0.14 -22.47 14.72
CA LEU A 1 0.96 -23.23 15.69
C LEU A 1 1.00 -22.54 17.06
N SER A 2 1.28 -21.23 17.17
CA SER A 2 1.36 -20.49 18.44
C SER A 2 0.05 -20.53 19.25
N TRP A 3 -1.09 -20.44 18.58
CA TRP A 3 -2.40 -20.49 19.23
C TRP A 3 -2.69 -21.86 19.85
N VAL A 4 -2.37 -22.94 19.16
CA VAL A 4 -2.51 -24.32 19.66
C VAL A 4 -1.57 -24.55 20.87
N LEU A 5 -0.34 -24.06 20.77
CA LEU A 5 0.62 -24.12 21.88
C LEU A 5 0.11 -23.33 23.09
N ALA A 6 -0.45 -22.11 22.90
CA ALA A 6 -0.99 -21.32 23.97
C ALA A 6 -2.14 -22.04 24.69
N LEU A 7 -3.10 -22.63 23.94
CA LEU A 7 -4.22 -23.37 24.49
C LEU A 7 -3.80 -24.61 25.30
N LEU A 8 -2.72 -25.26 24.91
CA LEU A 8 -2.21 -26.43 25.61
C LEU A 8 -1.27 -26.05 26.77
N HIS A 9 -0.41 -25.05 26.56
CA HIS A 9 0.65 -24.71 27.50
C HIS A 9 0.15 -23.92 28.71
N VAL A 10 -0.78 -22.99 28.49
CA VAL A 10 -1.31 -22.13 29.57
C VAL A 10 -2.03 -22.95 30.66
N PRO A 11 -2.97 -23.87 30.34
CA PRO A 11 -3.60 -24.70 31.35
C PRO A 11 -2.62 -25.64 32.05
N LEU A 12 -1.67 -26.19 31.33
CA LEU A 12 -0.64 -27.09 31.87
C LEU A 12 0.28 -26.37 32.85
N MET A 13 0.72 -25.15 32.52
CA MET A 13 1.51 -24.32 33.41
C MET A 13 0.70 -23.82 34.62
N ALA A 14 -0.56 -23.46 34.41
CA ALA A 14 -1.45 -23.07 35.50
C ALA A 14 -1.64 -24.21 36.50
N ASN A 15 -1.91 -25.42 36.02
CA ASN A 15 -2.06 -26.61 36.86
C ASN A 15 -0.76 -26.97 37.63
N ARG A 16 0.40 -26.68 37.08
CA ARG A 16 1.69 -27.00 37.68
C ARG A 16 2.14 -25.95 38.72
N ARG A 17 1.70 -24.70 38.62
CA ARG A 17 2.09 -23.57 39.50
C ARG A 17 1.03 -23.14 40.47
N LEU A 18 -0.25 -23.35 40.17
CA LEU A 18 -1.33 -23.07 41.09
C LEU A 18 -1.49 -24.29 42.01
N HIS A 19 -1.02 -24.17 43.23
CA HIS A 19 -1.38 -25.11 44.29
C HIS A 19 -2.90 -25.06 44.45
N PRO A 20 -3.59 -26.20 44.63
CA PRO A 20 -5.00 -26.17 44.97
C PRO A 20 -5.12 -25.29 46.23
N ALA A 21 -5.79 -24.15 46.07
CA ALA A 21 -6.12 -23.35 47.24
C ALA A 21 -6.89 -24.24 48.19
N VAL A 22 -6.33 -24.37 49.43
CA VAL A 22 -6.99 -25.08 50.51
C VAL A 22 -8.44 -24.59 50.54
N GLU A 23 -9.37 -25.54 50.46
CA GLU A 23 -10.81 -25.33 50.38
C GLU A 23 -11.36 -24.75 51.70
N ASN A 24 -10.94 -23.53 51.93
CA ASN A 24 -11.45 -22.74 53.05
C ASN A 24 -11.56 -21.32 52.54
N ASP A 25 -12.54 -21.04 51.71
CA ASP A 25 -13.10 -19.74 51.82
C ASP A 25 -14.26 -19.39 50.89
N ASN A 26 -15.24 -18.71 51.45
CA ASN A 26 -16.27 -17.92 50.83
C ASN A 26 -15.73 -16.71 50.01
N SER A 27 -14.44 -16.48 49.93
CA SER A 27 -13.82 -15.36 49.22
C SER A 27 -13.91 -15.52 47.69
N GLY A 28 -13.81 -16.73 47.14
CA GLY A 28 -13.98 -17.00 45.71
C GLY A 28 -15.37 -16.64 45.17
N LYS A 29 -16.39 -16.74 46.03
CA LYS A 29 -17.78 -16.34 45.68
C LYS A 29 -17.96 -14.82 45.59
N ARG A 30 -17.08 -14.02 46.22
CA ARG A 30 -17.15 -12.54 46.15
C ARG A 30 -16.51 -11.95 44.93
N VAL A 31 -15.43 -12.54 44.40
CA VAL A 31 -14.68 -12.03 43.25
C VAL A 31 -15.54 -12.06 41.96
N TYR A 32 -16.44 -13.03 41.85
CA TYR A 32 -17.28 -13.21 40.66
C TYR A 32 -18.72 -12.69 40.78
N LYS A 33 -18.97 -11.76 41.72
CA LYS A 33 -20.31 -11.17 41.98
C LYS A 33 -20.57 -9.86 41.23
N GLY A 34 -19.60 -9.31 40.48
CA GLY A 34 -19.75 -8.05 39.76
C GLY A 34 -20.76 -8.12 38.61
N LYS A 35 -21.35 -6.97 38.26
CA LYS A 35 -22.32 -6.85 37.12
C LYS A 35 -21.74 -7.42 35.81
N ILE A 36 -20.44 -7.25 35.57
CA ILE A 36 -19.75 -7.77 34.38
C ILE A 36 -19.80 -9.32 34.35
N TYR A 37 -19.57 -9.97 35.50
CA TYR A 37 -19.66 -11.43 35.59
C TYR A 37 -21.09 -11.95 35.46
N ALA A 38 -22.07 -11.17 35.91
CA ALA A 38 -23.48 -11.55 35.70
C ALA A 38 -23.85 -11.53 34.22
N ILE A 39 -23.43 -10.48 33.49
CA ILE A 39 -23.62 -10.37 32.03
C ILE A 39 -22.91 -11.51 31.29
N LEU A 40 -21.63 -11.75 31.62
CA LEU A 40 -20.84 -12.82 31.02
C LEU A 40 -21.49 -14.19 31.24
N ARG A 41 -21.96 -14.46 32.47
CA ARG A 41 -22.64 -15.72 32.81
C ARG A 41 -23.97 -15.88 32.07
N ALA A 42 -24.73 -14.80 31.91
CA ALA A 42 -25.97 -14.80 31.14
C ALA A 42 -25.71 -15.09 29.66
N ALA A 43 -24.70 -14.43 29.07
CA ALA A 43 -24.26 -14.64 27.70
C ALA A 43 -23.80 -16.10 27.46
N LEU A 44 -22.97 -16.63 28.36
CA LEU A 44 -22.53 -18.02 28.29
C LEU A 44 -23.68 -19.02 28.39
N ARG A 45 -24.61 -18.82 29.33
CA ARG A 45 -25.79 -19.65 29.46
C ARG A 45 -26.68 -19.60 28.23
N PHE A 46 -26.88 -18.40 27.67
CA PHE A 46 -27.65 -18.24 26.44
C PHE A 46 -26.98 -18.96 25.27
N GLY A 47 -25.68 -18.81 25.08
CA GLY A 47 -24.93 -19.50 24.03
C GLY A 47 -24.97 -21.03 24.18
N LEU A 48 -24.84 -21.53 25.39
CA LEU A 48 -24.92 -22.98 25.66
C LEU A 48 -26.33 -23.56 25.52
N SER A 49 -27.38 -22.81 25.91
CA SER A 49 -28.76 -23.26 25.78
C SER A 49 -29.22 -23.26 24.31
N HIS A 50 -28.71 -22.36 23.50
CA HIS A 50 -29.02 -22.23 22.05
C HIS A 50 -27.85 -22.61 21.18
N ARG A 51 -27.16 -23.70 21.52
CA ARG A 51 -25.89 -24.10 20.87
C ARG A 51 -25.94 -24.13 19.34
N LEU A 52 -27.01 -24.63 18.73
CA LEU A 52 -27.16 -24.67 17.27
C LEU A 52 -27.31 -23.27 16.69
N GLY A 53 -28.13 -22.41 17.27
CA GLY A 53 -28.28 -21.02 16.84
C GLY A 53 -27.00 -20.25 16.98
N PHE A 54 -26.27 -20.40 18.09
CA PHE A 54 -24.98 -19.77 18.32
C PHE A 54 -23.93 -20.23 17.30
N THR A 55 -23.84 -21.54 17.04
CA THR A 55 -22.92 -22.10 16.05
C THR A 55 -23.23 -21.60 14.65
N LEU A 56 -24.53 -21.59 14.26
CA LEU A 56 -24.95 -21.05 12.96
C LEU A 56 -24.59 -19.55 12.81
N THR A 57 -24.79 -18.76 13.86
CA THR A 57 -24.42 -17.35 13.86
C THR A 57 -22.91 -17.17 13.70
N MET A 58 -22.09 -17.96 14.38
CA MET A 58 -20.63 -17.91 14.24
C MET A 58 -20.19 -18.30 12.82
N VAL A 59 -20.77 -19.35 12.25
CA VAL A 59 -20.49 -19.76 10.87
C VAL A 59 -20.91 -18.66 9.88
N ALA A 60 -22.10 -18.06 10.08
CA ALA A 60 -22.57 -16.97 9.22
C ALA A 60 -21.65 -15.74 9.29
N LEU A 61 -21.19 -15.36 10.49
CA LEU A 61 -20.22 -14.27 10.66
C LEU A 61 -18.87 -14.58 9.99
N LEU A 62 -18.42 -15.83 10.07
CA LEU A 62 -17.19 -16.26 9.42
C LEU A 62 -17.32 -16.20 7.90
N LEU A 63 -18.43 -16.66 7.34
CA LEU A 63 -18.71 -16.58 5.90
C LEU A 63 -18.83 -15.11 5.43
N LEU A 64 -19.51 -14.28 6.22
CA LEU A 64 -19.63 -12.84 5.96
C LEU A 64 -18.26 -12.16 5.98
N SER A 65 -17.40 -12.50 6.94
CA SER A 65 -16.03 -12.01 7.02
C SER A 65 -15.20 -12.43 5.81
N ALA A 66 -15.28 -13.70 5.41
CA ALA A 66 -14.61 -14.22 4.23
C ALA A 66 -15.11 -13.54 2.94
N TYR A 67 -16.40 -13.28 2.84
CA TYR A 67 -16.98 -12.54 1.73
C TYR A 67 -16.50 -11.08 1.70
N SER A 68 -16.47 -10.42 2.87
CA SER A 68 -16.01 -9.04 3.02
C SER A 68 -14.53 -8.87 2.64
N TYR A 69 -13.72 -9.94 2.73
CA TYR A 69 -12.32 -9.92 2.33
C TYR A 69 -12.12 -9.53 0.85
N ARG A 70 -13.10 -9.82 -0.02
CA ARG A 70 -13.04 -9.44 -1.45
C ARG A 70 -13.02 -7.92 -1.68
N PHE A 71 -13.57 -7.15 -0.73
CA PHE A 71 -13.64 -5.69 -0.84
C PHE A 71 -12.41 -5.00 -0.27
N LEU A 72 -11.52 -5.74 0.39
CA LEU A 72 -10.27 -5.19 0.89
C LEU A 72 -9.27 -5.05 -0.26
N ARG A 73 -8.71 -3.86 -0.42
CA ARG A 73 -7.59 -3.65 -1.32
C ARG A 73 -6.41 -4.48 -0.85
N GLN A 74 -6.00 -5.43 -1.70
CA GLN A 74 -4.88 -6.30 -1.41
C GLN A 74 -3.59 -5.60 -1.85
N GLY A 75 -2.75 -5.25 -0.89
CA GLY A 75 -1.44 -4.67 -1.12
C GLY A 75 -0.68 -4.65 0.19
N PHE A 76 0.62 -5.02 0.13
CA PHE A 76 1.46 -4.99 1.32
C PHE A 76 1.62 -3.56 1.85
N PHE A 77 1.75 -2.60 0.91
CA PHE A 77 1.67 -1.16 1.16
C PHE A 77 0.78 -0.54 0.07
N PRO A 78 -0.47 -0.17 0.38
CA PRO A 78 -1.30 0.57 -0.55
C PRO A 78 -0.72 1.96 -0.81
N ASP A 79 -1.06 2.53 -1.98
CA ASP A 79 -0.72 3.91 -2.26
C ASP A 79 -1.32 4.83 -1.20
N MET A 80 -0.57 5.85 -0.84
CA MET A 80 -1.01 6.84 0.13
C MET A 80 -2.17 7.66 -0.46
N VAL A 81 -3.14 7.99 0.39
CA VAL A 81 -4.27 8.84 0.01
C VAL A 81 -3.81 10.29 0.12
N TYR A 82 -3.17 10.77 -0.94
CA TYR A 82 -2.76 12.18 -1.10
C TYR A 82 -3.46 12.77 -2.33
N ASP A 83 -3.66 14.06 -2.28
CA ASP A 83 -4.08 14.91 -3.39
C ASP A 83 -2.91 15.31 -4.31
N GLN A 84 -1.72 14.81 -4.04
CA GLN A 84 -0.49 15.10 -4.76
C GLN A 84 0.10 13.82 -5.36
N LEU A 85 0.64 13.94 -6.57
CA LEU A 85 1.47 12.93 -7.21
C LEU A 85 2.75 13.57 -7.80
N TYR A 86 3.69 12.74 -8.22
CA TYR A 86 4.84 13.20 -8.97
C TYR A 86 4.93 12.49 -10.32
N MET A 87 5.43 13.21 -11.32
CA MET A 87 5.69 12.70 -12.65
C MET A 87 7.19 12.67 -12.91
N GLU A 88 7.71 11.51 -13.23
CA GLU A 88 9.09 11.37 -13.72
C GLU A 88 9.11 11.54 -15.24
N TYR A 89 9.97 12.41 -15.71
CA TYR A 89 10.26 12.62 -17.12
C TYR A 89 11.75 12.34 -17.38
N LYS A 90 12.04 11.40 -18.28
CA LYS A 90 13.42 11.05 -18.60
C LYS A 90 13.58 10.82 -20.11
N LEU A 91 14.51 11.56 -20.69
CA LEU A 91 14.99 11.34 -22.05
C LEU A 91 16.14 10.31 -22.07
N PRO A 92 16.46 9.71 -23.23
CA PRO A 92 17.69 8.93 -23.42
C PRO A 92 18.92 9.75 -23.04
N GLU A 93 19.94 9.08 -22.52
CA GLU A 93 21.21 9.71 -22.16
C GLU A 93 21.83 10.44 -23.38
N GLY A 94 22.44 11.59 -23.12
CA GLY A 94 22.99 12.46 -24.18
C GLY A 94 22.09 13.64 -24.59
N ASN A 95 20.84 13.66 -24.10
CA ASN A 95 19.97 14.82 -24.25
C ASN A 95 20.31 15.91 -23.24
N ASN A 96 19.97 17.14 -23.60
CA ASN A 96 20.34 18.33 -22.82
C ASN A 96 19.12 18.80 -21.98
N SER A 97 19.41 19.49 -20.88
CA SER A 97 18.41 20.03 -19.96
C SER A 97 17.46 21.06 -20.60
N THR A 98 17.86 21.71 -21.70
CA THR A 98 17.01 22.68 -22.43
C THR A 98 15.81 21.97 -23.06
N ARG A 99 16.03 20.79 -23.68
CA ARG A 99 14.92 19.99 -24.23
C ARG A 99 13.97 19.56 -23.11
N VAL A 100 14.53 19.03 -22.01
CA VAL A 100 13.72 18.64 -20.83
C VAL A 100 12.91 19.84 -20.33
N ALA A 101 13.52 21.02 -20.24
CA ALA A 101 12.84 22.23 -19.77
C ALA A 101 11.68 22.65 -20.68
N ASN A 102 11.86 22.55 -22.00
CA ASN A 102 10.81 22.90 -22.96
C ASN A 102 9.65 21.90 -22.90
N ASP A 103 9.96 20.61 -22.91
CA ASP A 103 8.94 19.56 -22.83
C ASP A 103 8.15 19.67 -21.50
N LEU A 104 8.84 19.91 -20.36
CA LEU A 104 8.16 20.10 -19.08
C LEU A 104 7.27 21.36 -19.04
N LYS A 105 7.66 22.47 -19.73
CA LYS A 105 6.81 23.66 -19.86
C LYS A 105 5.54 23.37 -20.66
N GLU A 106 5.64 22.59 -21.73
CA GLU A 106 4.47 22.18 -22.53
C GLU A 106 3.54 21.29 -21.71
N ILE A 107 4.11 20.32 -20.96
CA ILE A 107 3.35 19.44 -20.06
C ILE A 107 2.69 20.28 -18.95
N GLU A 108 3.40 21.19 -18.34
CA GLU A 108 2.86 22.11 -17.30
C GLU A 108 1.70 22.93 -17.87
N ALA A 109 1.87 23.51 -19.09
CA ALA A 109 0.80 24.26 -19.74
C ALA A 109 -0.44 23.41 -19.98
N TYR A 110 -0.29 22.17 -20.46
CA TYR A 110 -1.39 21.23 -20.62
C TYR A 110 -2.06 20.92 -19.27
N LEU A 111 -1.29 20.58 -18.25
CA LEU A 111 -1.84 20.25 -16.93
C LEU A 111 -2.60 21.41 -16.30
N LYS A 112 -2.16 22.65 -16.48
CA LYS A 112 -2.83 23.86 -16.01
C LYS A 112 -4.16 24.15 -16.72
N THR A 113 -4.45 23.51 -17.85
CA THR A 113 -5.79 23.63 -18.49
C THR A 113 -6.83 22.74 -17.80
N ARG A 114 -6.40 21.78 -16.99
CA ARG A 114 -7.26 20.82 -16.29
C ARG A 114 -7.79 21.45 -14.99
N LYS A 115 -9.10 21.36 -14.77
CA LYS A 115 -9.78 21.99 -13.62
C LYS A 115 -9.48 21.30 -12.29
N GLU A 116 -9.21 20.01 -12.36
CA GLU A 116 -8.88 19.16 -11.22
C GLU A 116 -7.45 19.39 -10.68
N ILE A 117 -6.59 20.10 -11.42
CA ILE A 117 -5.22 20.39 -11.02
C ILE A 117 -5.12 21.80 -10.45
N THR A 118 -4.64 21.89 -9.21
CA THR A 118 -4.52 23.17 -8.49
C THR A 118 -3.15 23.81 -8.67
N ASN A 119 -2.10 22.99 -8.70
CA ASN A 119 -0.74 23.48 -8.83
C ASN A 119 0.17 22.48 -9.53
N VAL A 120 1.19 22.99 -10.23
CA VAL A 120 2.22 22.18 -10.88
C VAL A 120 3.58 22.83 -10.63
N THR A 121 4.52 22.06 -10.08
CA THR A 121 5.88 22.51 -9.79
C THR A 121 6.89 21.67 -10.56
N ALA A 122 7.75 22.31 -11.34
CA ALA A 122 8.77 21.64 -12.16
C ALA A 122 10.16 21.68 -11.51
N SER A 123 10.89 20.58 -11.63
CA SER A 123 12.30 20.46 -11.30
C SER A 123 13.06 19.87 -12.47
N ILE A 124 14.20 20.47 -12.82
CA ILE A 124 15.04 20.06 -13.96
C ILE A 124 16.37 19.57 -13.44
N GLY A 125 16.87 18.47 -14.00
CA GLY A 125 18.16 17.91 -13.65
C GLY A 125 18.19 16.99 -12.43
N GLY A 126 17.09 16.88 -11.69
CA GLY A 126 16.99 16.04 -10.49
C GLY A 126 15.68 16.21 -9.75
N THR A 127 15.46 15.36 -8.77
CA THR A 127 14.35 15.50 -7.82
C THR A 127 14.57 16.75 -6.97
N PRO A 128 13.54 17.56 -6.69
CA PRO A 128 13.61 18.63 -5.70
C PRO A 128 14.15 18.12 -4.37
N GLY A 129 14.67 19.01 -3.53
CA GLY A 129 15.07 18.64 -2.16
C GLY A 129 14.00 17.81 -1.47
N ARG A 130 14.35 17.05 -0.44
CA ARG A 130 13.45 16.06 0.19
C ARG A 130 12.16 16.69 0.70
N TYR A 131 11.18 16.80 -0.18
CA TYR A 131 9.85 17.37 0.13
C TYR A 131 8.85 16.33 0.65
N ASN A 132 9.14 15.04 0.41
CA ASN A 132 8.32 13.94 0.89
C ASN A 132 9.22 12.79 1.38
N LEU A 133 8.89 12.19 2.54
CA LEU A 133 9.68 11.14 3.18
C LEU A 133 9.71 9.83 2.39
N VAL A 134 8.65 9.55 1.64
CA VAL A 134 8.51 8.31 0.85
C VAL A 134 9.02 8.46 -0.59
N ARG A 135 9.43 9.65 -0.99
CA ARG A 135 10.03 9.88 -2.32
C ARG A 135 11.52 9.57 -2.31
N SER A 136 11.94 8.60 -3.09
CA SER A 136 13.36 8.37 -3.36
C SER A 136 13.90 9.48 -4.26
N ILE A 137 15.05 10.06 -3.91
CA ILE A 137 15.72 11.07 -4.73
C ILE A 137 16.27 10.37 -5.98
N ALA A 138 15.93 10.86 -7.16
CA ALA A 138 16.50 10.39 -8.41
C ALA A 138 17.96 10.87 -8.54
N ASN A 139 18.79 10.08 -9.21
CA ASN A 139 20.14 10.50 -9.53
C ASN A 139 20.09 11.74 -10.45
N PRO A 140 20.89 12.78 -10.19
CA PRO A 140 20.97 13.95 -11.07
C PRO A 140 21.37 13.56 -12.50
N SER A 141 20.64 14.07 -13.50
CA SER A 141 20.94 13.87 -14.92
C SER A 141 20.39 15.05 -15.72
N LEU A 142 21.13 15.50 -16.73
CA LEU A 142 20.69 16.55 -17.66
C LEU A 142 19.48 16.12 -18.51
N ALA A 143 19.26 14.80 -18.64
CA ALA A 143 18.14 14.21 -19.35
C ALA A 143 16.93 13.92 -18.45
N TYR A 144 16.93 14.38 -17.20
CA TYR A 144 15.88 14.13 -16.21
C TYR A 144 15.17 15.40 -15.80
N GLY A 145 13.87 15.27 -15.60
CA GLY A 145 13.03 16.27 -14.96
C GLY A 145 11.88 15.64 -14.19
N GLU A 146 11.30 16.38 -13.29
CA GLU A 146 10.20 15.94 -12.42
C GLU A 146 9.17 17.06 -12.27
N LEU A 147 7.89 16.68 -12.37
CA LEU A 147 6.78 17.55 -12.00
C LEU A 147 6.12 17.03 -10.73
N ILE A 148 5.83 17.92 -9.80
CA ILE A 148 4.94 17.69 -8.67
C ILE A 148 3.61 18.30 -9.05
N ILE A 149 2.54 17.51 -8.96
CA ILE A 149 1.20 17.88 -9.42
C ILE A 149 0.24 17.74 -8.25
N ASP A 150 -0.40 18.85 -7.88
CA ASP A 150 -1.38 18.92 -6.82
C ASP A 150 -2.78 18.91 -7.43
N PHE A 151 -3.64 18.01 -6.96
CA PHE A 151 -5.04 17.88 -7.36
C PHE A 151 -5.95 18.53 -6.33
N THR A 152 -7.19 18.79 -6.72
CA THR A 152 -8.22 19.33 -5.83
C THR A 152 -8.62 18.31 -4.75
N SER A 153 -8.61 17.02 -5.11
CA SER A 153 -8.91 15.93 -4.18
C SER A 153 -8.19 14.62 -4.56
N PRO A 154 -7.99 13.71 -3.60
CA PRO A 154 -7.42 12.39 -3.88
C PRO A 154 -8.28 11.53 -4.83
N ASP A 155 -9.59 11.71 -4.84
CA ASP A 155 -10.51 10.96 -5.69
C ASP A 155 -10.36 11.40 -7.16
N GLU A 156 -10.32 12.71 -7.41
CA GLU A 156 -10.04 13.25 -8.76
C GLU A 156 -8.68 12.84 -9.29
N LEU A 157 -7.67 12.75 -8.41
CA LEU A 157 -6.36 12.21 -8.79
C LEU A 157 -6.48 10.78 -9.30
N VAL A 158 -7.20 9.91 -8.58
CA VAL A 158 -7.35 8.49 -8.95
C VAL A 158 -8.13 8.32 -10.25
N GLU A 159 -9.16 9.13 -10.46
CA GLU A 159 -10.00 9.07 -11.66
C GLU A 159 -9.26 9.54 -12.93
N ASN A 160 -8.41 10.55 -12.81
CA ASN A 160 -7.78 11.18 -13.96
C ASN A 160 -6.35 10.69 -14.27
N ILE A 161 -5.69 10.00 -13.36
CA ILE A 161 -4.28 9.60 -13.51
C ILE A 161 -4.01 8.76 -14.78
N ASP A 162 -4.91 7.84 -15.10
CA ASP A 162 -4.72 6.93 -16.24
C ASP A 162 -4.90 7.67 -17.58
N GLU A 163 -5.89 8.58 -17.67
CA GLU A 163 -6.10 9.41 -18.86
C GLU A 163 -4.90 10.33 -19.13
N ILE A 164 -4.43 11.01 -18.09
CA ILE A 164 -3.26 11.90 -18.20
C ILE A 164 -2.01 11.10 -18.56
N GLN A 165 -1.82 9.93 -17.95
CA GLN A 165 -0.69 9.05 -18.25
C GLN A 165 -0.70 8.62 -19.72
N GLU A 166 -1.85 8.20 -20.24
CA GLU A 166 -2.00 7.75 -21.63
C GLU A 166 -1.73 8.90 -22.63
N TYR A 167 -2.30 10.06 -22.35
CA TYR A 167 -2.06 11.26 -23.17
C TYR A 167 -0.57 11.61 -23.25
N LEU A 168 0.10 11.70 -22.11
CA LEU A 168 1.52 12.07 -22.06
C LEU A 168 2.42 11.03 -22.71
N THR A 169 2.11 9.74 -22.54
CA THR A 169 2.87 8.66 -23.18
C THR A 169 2.76 8.72 -24.71
N ARG A 170 1.60 9.07 -25.24
CA ARG A 170 1.41 9.24 -26.70
C ARG A 170 2.12 10.49 -27.25
N GLN A 171 2.10 11.59 -26.47
CA GLN A 171 2.66 12.85 -26.90
C GLN A 171 4.21 12.84 -26.88
N TYR A 172 4.80 12.08 -25.95
CA TYR A 172 6.26 12.01 -25.78
C TYR A 172 6.78 10.57 -25.92
N PRO A 173 6.72 9.98 -27.11
CA PRO A 173 7.08 8.56 -27.31
C PRO A 173 8.57 8.27 -27.10
N ASP A 174 9.43 9.29 -27.28
CA ASP A 174 10.88 9.19 -27.07
C ASP A 174 11.29 9.32 -25.59
N ALA A 175 10.37 9.72 -24.72
CA ALA A 175 10.63 9.96 -23.30
C ALA A 175 10.00 8.86 -22.43
N TYR A 176 10.66 8.56 -21.35
CA TYR A 176 10.01 7.83 -20.24
C TYR A 176 9.21 8.85 -19.43
N VAL A 177 7.88 8.78 -19.54
CA VAL A 177 6.95 9.60 -18.78
C VAL A 177 6.15 8.71 -17.86
N LYS A 178 6.21 8.93 -16.55
CA LYS A 178 5.45 8.12 -15.59
C LYS A 178 4.92 8.95 -14.44
N LEU A 179 3.60 8.98 -14.30
CA LEU A 179 2.91 9.48 -13.12
C LEU A 179 2.97 8.44 -12.01
N LYS A 180 3.31 8.85 -10.82
CA LYS A 180 3.48 7.96 -9.66
C LYS A 180 2.83 8.57 -8.44
N ARG A 181 2.07 7.74 -7.74
CA ARG A 181 1.53 8.06 -6.42
C ARG A 181 2.59 7.74 -5.36
N TYR A 182 2.51 8.44 -4.24
CA TYR A 182 3.39 8.15 -3.11
C TYR A 182 3.04 6.79 -2.49
N ASN A 183 4.06 5.96 -2.30
CA ASN A 183 3.92 4.63 -1.75
C ASN A 183 5.11 4.33 -0.83
N LEU A 184 4.88 3.64 0.27
CA LEU A 184 5.93 3.22 1.21
C LEU A 184 6.86 2.12 0.65
N MET A 185 6.49 1.50 -0.48
CA MET A 185 7.36 0.58 -1.18
C MET A 185 8.41 1.33 -1.99
N PHE A 186 9.66 1.18 -1.60
CA PHE A 186 10.83 1.74 -2.31
C PHE A 186 11.14 1.04 -3.64
N LYS A 187 10.21 0.32 -4.23
CA LYS A 187 10.41 -0.31 -5.54
C LYS A 187 10.31 0.74 -6.64
N LYS A 188 11.38 0.89 -7.38
CA LYS A 188 11.47 1.84 -8.50
C LYS A 188 10.52 1.46 -9.64
N TYR A 189 10.37 0.16 -9.88
CA TYR A 189 9.50 -0.39 -10.92
C TYR A 189 8.60 -1.49 -10.33
N PRO A 190 7.32 -1.59 -10.72
CA PRO A 190 6.41 -2.63 -10.24
C PRO A 190 6.79 -4.03 -10.74
N ILE A 191 7.35 -4.11 -11.95
CA ILE A 191 7.85 -5.34 -12.54
C ILE A 191 9.28 -5.09 -13.00
N GLU A 192 10.20 -5.98 -12.60
CA GLU A 192 11.60 -5.90 -12.95
C GLU A 192 12.09 -7.29 -13.39
N ALA A 193 12.53 -7.40 -14.63
CA ALA A 193 13.12 -8.62 -15.17
C ALA A 193 14.64 -8.46 -15.17
N GLN A 194 15.35 -9.34 -14.46
CA GLN A 194 16.81 -9.34 -14.40
C GLN A 194 17.36 -10.51 -15.22
N PHE A 195 18.23 -10.19 -16.17
CA PHE A 195 18.96 -11.18 -16.97
C PHE A 195 20.39 -11.21 -16.50
N LEU A 196 20.87 -12.39 -16.08
CA LEU A 196 22.23 -12.61 -15.60
C LEU A 196 22.95 -13.57 -16.56
N GLY A 197 24.17 -13.23 -16.95
CA GLY A 197 24.98 -14.07 -17.84
C GLY A 197 26.33 -13.47 -18.13
N PRO A 198 27.26 -14.26 -18.69
CA PRO A 198 28.63 -13.80 -18.96
C PRO A 198 28.76 -12.96 -20.23
N ASP A 199 27.77 -13.02 -21.17
CA ASP A 199 27.85 -12.34 -22.45
C ASP A 199 26.92 -11.12 -22.52
N PRO A 200 27.46 -9.88 -22.54
CA PRO A 200 26.69 -8.66 -22.60
C PRO A 200 25.81 -8.56 -23.86
N ALA A 201 26.25 -9.07 -25.00
CA ALA A 201 25.50 -9.00 -26.26
C ALA A 201 24.21 -9.85 -26.22
N VAL A 202 24.29 -10.99 -25.56
CA VAL A 202 23.12 -11.86 -25.31
C VAL A 202 22.18 -11.19 -24.33
N LEU A 203 22.69 -10.57 -23.25
CA LEU A 203 21.89 -9.88 -22.28
C LEU A 203 21.13 -8.69 -22.87
N HIS A 204 21.78 -7.90 -23.73
CA HIS A 204 21.11 -6.79 -24.44
C HIS A 204 19.97 -7.28 -25.33
N ARG A 205 20.17 -8.34 -26.12
CA ARG A 205 19.12 -8.91 -26.96
C ARG A 205 17.95 -9.43 -26.14
N LEU A 206 18.20 -10.09 -25.00
CA LEU A 206 17.14 -10.55 -24.11
C LEU A 206 16.37 -9.38 -23.48
N ALA A 207 17.06 -8.33 -23.05
CA ALA A 207 16.43 -7.14 -22.49
C ALA A 207 15.56 -6.42 -23.55
N ASP A 208 16.04 -6.31 -24.78
CA ASP A 208 15.28 -5.70 -25.88
C ASP A 208 14.05 -6.55 -26.24
N SER A 209 14.20 -7.88 -26.29
CA SER A 209 13.06 -8.77 -26.51
C SER A 209 12.00 -8.66 -25.41
N ALA A 210 12.41 -8.50 -24.15
CA ALA A 210 11.49 -8.35 -23.02
C ALA A 210 10.73 -7.00 -23.02
N ARG A 211 11.24 -5.97 -23.73
CA ARG A 211 10.54 -4.68 -23.89
C ARG A 211 9.36 -4.74 -24.87
N HIS A 212 9.34 -5.74 -25.72
CA HIS A 212 8.32 -5.90 -26.77
C HIS A 212 7.20 -6.87 -26.39
N ILE A 213 7.22 -7.41 -25.17
CA ILE A 213 6.19 -8.26 -24.59
C ILE A 213 5.26 -7.42 -23.70
#